data_a60111b0a7c785c1a55f8c58c13cb62b
#
_entry.id   a60111b0a7c785c1a55f8c58c13cb62b
#
_cell.length_a   1.000
_cell.length_b   1.000
_cell.length_c   1.000
_cell.angle_alpha   90.00
_cell.angle_beta   90.00
_cell.angle_gamma   90.00
#
_symmetry.space_group_name_H-M   'P 1'
#
loop_
_entity.id
_entity.type
_entity.pdbx_description
1 polymer ?
#
loop_
_entity_poly.entity_id
_entity_poly.type
_entity_poly.pdbx_seq_one_letter_code
_entity_poly.pdbx_strand_id
1 'polypeptide(L)'
;KLPVIIMAVSPVSGGVTASWVYGPSVFLFAESESTKIMFAGPRVIEKTISEQLPPDFQTAGLLLKKGFVDRIIPRKKHREEFSNLISILLHKQINKEDSLSDAQQQDTIHTKSTLSA
;
A
#
# COMPACT_ATOMS: atom_id res chain seq x y z
N LYS A 1 10.64 2.59 19.00
CA LYS A 1 10.87 2.13 17.61
C LYS A 1 9.64 2.48 16.79
N LEU A 2 9.84 3.17 15.67
CA LEU A 2 8.72 3.55 14.78
C LEU A 2 8.33 2.38 13.87
N PRO A 3 7.03 2.21 13.58
CA PRO A 3 6.58 1.24 12.59
C PRO A 3 7.01 1.65 11.19
N VAL A 4 7.32 0.67 10.35
CA VAL A 4 7.61 0.87 8.93
C VAL A 4 6.47 0.27 8.11
N ILE A 5 5.82 1.09 7.32
CA ILE A 5 4.71 0.69 6.45
C ILE A 5 5.14 0.93 5.01
N ILE A 6 5.03 -0.10 4.19
CA ILE A 6 5.36 -0.03 2.76
C ILE A 6 4.10 -0.32 1.96
N MET A 7 3.80 0.57 1.02
CA MET A 7 2.76 0.38 0.02
C MET A 7 3.42 0.07 -1.32
N ALA A 8 3.28 -1.16 -1.79
CA ALA A 8 3.73 -1.55 -3.11
C ALA A 8 2.74 -1.09 -4.18
N VAL A 9 3.23 -0.27 -5.09
CA VAL A 9 2.53 0.18 -6.30
C VAL A 9 3.27 -0.43 -7.49
N SER A 10 2.56 -0.98 -8.44
CA SER A 10 3.14 -1.78 -9.53
C SER A 10 3.98 -0.97 -10.52
N PRO A 11 5.11 -1.49 -10.95
CA PRO A 11 5.83 -2.65 -10.45
C PRO A 11 6.88 -2.29 -9.37
N VAL A 12 7.16 -3.21 -8.46
CA VAL A 12 8.29 -3.14 -7.53
C VAL A 12 9.25 -4.27 -7.87
N SER A 13 10.54 -3.98 -8.04
CA SER A 13 11.51 -5.00 -8.48
C SER A 13 12.93 -4.78 -7.99
N GLY A 14 13.74 -5.82 -8.10
CA GLY A 14 15.18 -5.78 -7.87
C GLY A 14 15.59 -5.50 -6.44
N GLY A 15 16.58 -4.63 -6.25
CA GLY A 15 17.14 -4.28 -4.96
C GLY A 15 16.15 -3.65 -3.97
N VAL A 16 15.15 -2.93 -4.45
CA VAL A 16 14.08 -2.37 -3.62
C VAL A 16 13.29 -3.50 -2.96
N THR A 17 12.91 -4.53 -3.72
CA THR A 17 12.24 -5.72 -3.19
C THR A 17 13.09 -6.42 -2.13
N ALA A 18 14.39 -6.59 -2.39
CA ALA A 18 15.30 -7.28 -1.49
C ALA A 18 15.59 -6.52 -0.19
N SER A 19 15.56 -5.19 -0.21
CA SER A 19 15.97 -4.36 0.91
C SER A 19 14.81 -3.75 1.70
N TRP A 20 13.94 -3.02 1.04
CA TRP A 20 12.85 -2.27 1.69
C TRP A 20 11.61 -3.11 1.92
N VAL A 21 11.20 -3.86 0.89
CA VAL A 21 9.90 -4.56 0.87
C VAL A 21 9.85 -5.69 1.89
N TYR A 22 10.92 -6.47 1.99
CA TYR A 22 11.01 -7.61 2.90
C TYR A 22 11.96 -7.38 4.07
N GLY A 23 12.12 -6.13 4.48
CA GLY A 23 12.88 -5.79 5.68
C GLY A 23 12.22 -6.28 6.97
N PRO A 24 13.00 -6.47 8.05
CA PRO A 24 12.46 -6.88 9.32
C PRO A 24 11.51 -5.83 9.92
N SER A 25 10.40 -6.29 10.46
CA SER A 25 9.36 -5.44 11.08
C SER A 25 8.68 -4.45 10.15
N VAL A 26 8.55 -4.82 8.87
CA VAL A 26 7.84 -4.05 7.86
C VAL A 26 6.42 -4.58 7.69
N PHE A 27 5.45 -3.68 7.63
CA PHE A 27 4.10 -3.98 7.16
C PHE A 27 4.05 -3.75 5.67
N LEU A 28 3.83 -4.80 4.89
CA LEU A 28 3.79 -4.75 3.43
C LEU A 28 2.36 -4.82 2.92
N PHE A 29 1.91 -3.75 2.32
CA PHE A 29 0.63 -3.67 1.64
C PHE A 29 0.82 -3.53 0.14
N ALA A 30 -0.16 -3.97 -0.63
CA ALA A 30 -0.21 -3.78 -2.07
C ALA A 30 -1.49 -3.04 -2.47
N GLU A 31 -1.42 -2.28 -3.55
CA GLU A 31 -2.55 -1.48 -4.03
C GLU A 31 -3.63 -2.33 -4.70
N SER A 32 -3.24 -3.41 -5.37
CA SER A 32 -4.16 -4.33 -6.05
C SER A 32 -3.60 -5.76 -6.09
N GLU A 33 -4.47 -6.72 -6.37
CA GLU A 33 -4.05 -8.11 -6.54
C GLU A 33 -3.06 -8.30 -7.69
N SER A 34 -3.16 -7.49 -8.74
CA SER A 34 -2.28 -7.53 -9.90
C SER A 34 -0.95 -6.80 -9.70
N THR A 35 -0.72 -6.13 -8.58
CA THR A 35 0.55 -5.46 -8.28
C THR A 35 1.70 -6.45 -8.36
N LYS A 36 2.72 -6.13 -9.16
CA LYS A 36 3.92 -6.98 -9.33
C LYS A 36 4.98 -6.60 -8.29
N ILE A 37 5.43 -7.59 -7.52
CA ILE A 37 6.52 -7.48 -6.54
C ILE A 37 7.55 -8.57 -6.89
N MET A 38 8.69 -8.17 -7.44
CA MET A 38 9.63 -9.05 -8.12
C MET A 38 11.07 -8.84 -7.65
N PHE A 39 11.85 -9.91 -7.57
CA PHE A 39 13.31 -9.80 -7.50
C PHE A 39 13.92 -9.63 -8.89
N ALA A 40 13.45 -10.44 -9.84
CA ALA A 40 13.86 -10.40 -11.23
C ALA A 40 12.64 -10.42 -12.15
N GLY A 41 12.78 -9.88 -13.35
CA GLY A 41 11.71 -9.91 -14.34
C GLY A 41 11.38 -11.33 -14.78
N PRO A 42 10.12 -11.60 -15.17
CA PRO A 42 9.68 -12.94 -15.58
C PRO A 42 10.54 -13.54 -16.68
N ARG A 43 10.95 -12.74 -17.68
CA ARG A 43 11.79 -13.19 -18.80
C ARG A 43 13.16 -13.70 -18.36
N VAL A 44 13.74 -13.10 -17.32
CA VAL A 44 15.03 -13.53 -16.77
C VAL A 44 14.87 -14.88 -16.08
N ILE A 45 13.81 -15.04 -15.32
CA ILE A 45 13.51 -16.28 -14.58
C ILE A 45 13.21 -17.41 -15.59
N GLU A 46 12.35 -17.19 -16.57
CA GLU A 46 11.99 -18.16 -17.61
C GLU A 46 13.22 -18.65 -18.37
N LYS A 47 14.16 -17.76 -18.71
CA LYS A 47 15.43 -18.14 -19.36
C LYS A 47 16.32 -18.99 -18.45
N THR A 48 16.27 -18.76 -17.15
CA THR A 48 17.12 -19.47 -16.20
C THR A 48 16.60 -20.88 -15.92
N ILE A 49 15.28 -21.03 -15.78
CA ILE A 49 14.67 -22.34 -15.44
C ILE A 49 14.15 -23.10 -16.66
N SER A 50 14.13 -22.45 -17.84
CA SER A 50 13.60 -23.01 -19.09
C SER A 50 12.14 -23.48 -19.04
N GLU A 51 11.35 -22.85 -18.18
CA GLU A 51 9.93 -23.14 -17.98
C GLU A 51 9.10 -21.85 -18.08
N GLN A 52 7.85 -22.00 -18.50
CA GLN A 52 6.89 -20.90 -18.48
C GLN A 52 6.36 -20.67 -17.07
N LEU A 53 6.29 -19.41 -16.68
CA LEU A 53 5.77 -19.02 -15.35
C LEU A 53 4.24 -18.93 -15.38
N PRO A 54 3.57 -19.28 -14.27
CA PRO A 54 2.14 -19.04 -14.14
C PRO A 54 1.77 -17.57 -14.32
N PRO A 55 0.58 -17.25 -14.87
CA PRO A 55 0.18 -15.87 -15.14
C PRO A 55 0.07 -14.99 -13.88
N ASP A 56 -0.20 -15.57 -12.73
CA ASP A 56 -0.25 -14.89 -11.43
C ASP A 56 1.10 -14.83 -10.69
N PHE A 57 2.17 -15.33 -11.32
CA PHE A 57 3.50 -15.34 -10.72
C PHE A 57 3.96 -13.93 -10.33
N GLN A 58 4.48 -13.79 -9.12
CA GLN A 58 4.94 -12.52 -8.52
C GLN A 58 3.83 -11.44 -8.38
N THR A 59 2.57 -11.80 -8.45
CA THR A 59 1.48 -10.89 -8.12
C THR A 59 1.25 -10.78 -6.62
N ALA A 60 0.77 -9.62 -6.18
CA ALA A 60 0.40 -9.41 -4.78
C ALA A 60 -0.71 -10.37 -4.31
N GLY A 61 -1.64 -10.73 -5.19
CA GLY A 61 -2.67 -11.71 -4.89
C GLY A 61 -2.11 -13.08 -4.53
N LEU A 62 -1.14 -13.58 -5.29
CA LEU A 62 -0.44 -14.83 -4.97
C LEU A 62 0.40 -14.70 -3.69
N LEU A 63 1.12 -13.60 -3.54
CA LEU A 63 1.96 -13.33 -2.39
C LEU A 63 1.15 -13.17 -1.09
N LEU A 64 -0.05 -12.61 -1.17
CA LEU A 64 -0.99 -12.54 -0.05
C LEU A 64 -1.42 -13.94 0.40
N LYS A 65 -1.78 -14.82 -0.53
CA LYS A 65 -2.15 -16.22 -0.24
C LYS A 65 -1.02 -17.00 0.44
N LYS A 66 0.22 -16.66 0.10
CA LYS A 66 1.43 -17.28 0.67
C LYS A 66 1.95 -16.59 1.94
N GLY A 67 1.33 -15.50 2.38
CA GLY A 67 1.69 -14.78 3.59
C GLY A 67 2.87 -13.80 3.44
N PHE A 68 3.28 -13.46 2.21
CA PHE A 68 4.35 -12.50 1.95
C PHE A 68 3.86 -11.05 1.85
N VAL A 69 2.59 -10.82 1.63
CA VAL A 69 1.92 -9.53 1.66
C VAL A 69 0.91 -9.56 2.79
N ASP A 70 0.86 -8.52 3.61
CA ASP A 70 -0.02 -8.48 4.77
C ASP A 70 -1.47 -8.20 4.36
N ARG A 71 -1.67 -7.26 3.44
CA ARG A 71 -3.00 -6.89 2.97
C ARG A 71 -2.97 -6.19 1.62
N ILE A 72 -4.06 -6.28 0.88
CA ILE A 72 -4.30 -5.49 -0.33
C ILE A 72 -5.27 -4.36 0.01
N ILE A 73 -4.85 -3.11 -0.23
CA ILE A 73 -5.60 -1.91 0.12
C ILE A 73 -5.72 -1.02 -1.13
N PRO A 74 -6.92 -0.91 -1.71
CA PRO A 74 -7.14 -0.03 -2.85
C PRO A 74 -6.80 1.43 -2.52
N ARG A 75 -6.29 2.17 -3.51
CA ARG A 75 -5.84 3.56 -3.35
C ARG A 75 -6.84 4.45 -2.62
N LYS A 76 -8.12 4.30 -2.90
CA LYS A 76 -9.20 5.07 -2.26
C LYS A 76 -9.26 4.92 -0.74
N LYS A 77 -8.75 3.81 -0.20
CA LYS A 77 -8.78 3.48 1.23
C LYS A 77 -7.43 3.69 1.93
N HIS A 78 -6.37 4.09 1.22
CA HIS A 78 -5.03 4.22 1.81
C HIS A 78 -5.04 5.12 3.04
N ARG A 79 -5.62 6.32 2.94
CA ARG A 79 -5.63 7.28 4.05
C ARG A 79 -6.32 6.73 5.29
N GLU A 80 -7.50 6.15 5.12
CA GLU A 80 -8.29 5.58 6.21
C GLU A 80 -7.57 4.39 6.86
N GLU A 81 -7.15 3.43 6.06
CA GLU A 81 -6.51 2.21 6.55
C GLU A 81 -5.17 2.49 7.22
N PHE A 82 -4.35 3.39 6.66
CA PHE A 82 -3.08 3.77 7.30
C PHE A 82 -3.28 4.57 8.57
N SER A 83 -4.25 5.47 8.61
CA SER A 83 -4.58 6.22 9.81
C SER A 83 -5.00 5.28 10.94
N ASN A 84 -5.86 4.31 10.65
CA ASN A 84 -6.29 3.30 11.61
C ASN A 84 -5.11 2.44 12.11
N LEU A 85 -4.27 1.95 11.19
CA LEU A 85 -3.12 1.14 11.54
C LEU A 85 -2.11 1.91 12.41
N ILE A 86 -1.77 3.13 12.03
CA ILE A 86 -0.85 3.97 12.78
C ILE A 86 -1.39 4.26 14.18
N SER A 87 -2.69 4.51 14.30
CA SER A 87 -3.33 4.74 15.59
C SER A 87 -3.24 3.51 16.49
N ILE A 88 -3.47 2.33 15.96
CA ILE A 88 -3.33 1.07 16.69
C ILE A 88 -1.87 0.88 17.14
N LEU A 89 -0.91 1.05 16.23
CA LEU A 89 0.51 0.83 16.51
C LEU A 89 1.10 1.83 17.49
N LEU A 90 0.60 3.07 17.52
CA LEU A 90 1.06 4.12 18.42
C LEU A 90 0.18 4.27 19.67
N HIS A 91 -0.81 3.40 19.87
CA HIS A 91 -1.81 3.49 20.94
C HIS A 91 -2.53 4.85 20.99
N LYS A 92 -2.71 5.49 19.84
CA LYS A 92 -3.46 6.74 19.72
C LYS A 92 -4.88 6.42 19.29
N GLN A 93 -5.86 6.98 20.00
CA GLN A 93 -7.24 6.97 19.53
C GLN A 93 -7.43 8.06 18.49
N ILE A 94 -8.04 7.72 17.38
CA ILE A 94 -8.48 8.71 16.39
C ILE A 94 -9.78 9.31 16.94
N ASN A 95 -9.75 10.57 17.35
CA ASN A 95 -10.97 11.31 17.65
C ASN A 95 -11.71 11.54 16.33
N LYS A 96 -12.87 10.92 16.18
CA LYS A 96 -13.75 11.10 15.02
C LYS A 96 -14.20 12.57 14.83
N GLU A 97 -14.06 13.39 15.85
CA GLU A 97 -14.47 14.79 15.85
C GLU A 97 -13.56 15.66 14.96
N ASP A 98 -12.27 15.35 14.88
CA ASP A 98 -11.33 16.13 14.04
C ASP A 98 -11.59 15.94 12.52
N SER A 99 -12.08 14.79 12.10
CA SER A 99 -12.39 14.54 10.69
C SER A 99 -13.65 15.24 10.19
N LEU A 100 -14.58 15.58 11.08
CA LEU A 100 -15.80 16.34 10.75
C LEU A 100 -15.54 17.85 10.67
N SER A 101 -14.61 18.37 11.50
CA SER A 101 -14.23 19.78 11.47
C SER A 101 -13.49 20.17 10.21
N ASP A 102 -12.61 19.31 9.68
CA ASP A 102 -11.87 19.55 8.44
C ASP A 102 -12.78 19.53 7.20
N ALA A 103 -13.77 18.63 7.17
CA ALA A 103 -14.75 18.55 6.10
C ALA A 103 -15.66 19.79 6.06
N GLN A 104 -16.10 20.29 7.23
CA GLN A 104 -16.91 21.49 7.34
C GLN A 104 -16.14 22.78 6.99
N GLN A 105 -14.84 22.86 7.30
CA GLN A 105 -13.99 23.98 6.91
C GLN A 105 -13.74 24.03 5.40
N GLN A 106 -13.60 22.91 4.73
CA GLN A 106 -13.46 22.88 3.27
C GLN A 106 -14.73 23.33 2.54
N ASP A 107 -15.90 22.92 3.01
CA ASP A 107 -17.19 23.36 2.44
C ASP A 107 -17.41 24.86 2.66
N THR A 108 -17.02 25.41 3.81
CA THR A 108 -17.17 26.85 4.11
C THR A 108 -16.22 27.71 3.26
N ILE A 109 -15.01 27.24 2.95
CA ILE A 109 -14.06 27.92 2.07
C ILE A 109 -14.56 27.90 0.62
N HIS A 110 -15.12 26.78 0.17
CA HIS A 110 -15.66 26.65 -1.19
C HIS A 110 -16.90 27.53 -1.40
N THR A 111 -17.79 27.62 -0.42
CA THR A 111 -18.99 28.47 -0.44
C THR A 111 -18.63 29.96 -0.44
N LYS A 112 -17.59 30.38 0.31
CA LYS A 112 -17.10 31.77 0.30
C LYS A 112 -16.45 32.18 -1.03
N SER A 113 -15.74 31.29 -1.71
CA SER A 113 -15.10 31.58 -2.99
C SER A 113 -16.11 31.69 -4.14
N THR A 114 -17.28 31.05 -4.06
CA THR A 114 -18.37 31.15 -5.03
C THR A 114 -19.26 32.36 -4.81
N LEU A 115 -19.31 32.95 -3.59
CA LEU A 115 -20.10 34.12 -3.27
C LEU A 115 -19.37 35.47 -3.50
N SER A 116 -18.05 35.46 -3.73
CA SER A 116 -17.22 36.65 -3.96
C SER A 116 -16.88 36.90 -5.45
N ALA A 117 -17.49 36.16 -6.35
CA ALA A 117 -17.35 36.35 -7.79
C ALA A 117 -18.51 37.20 -8.37
#